data_4b65747a5e029248fdd68f5e31829cb0
#
_entry.id   4b65747a5e029248fdd68f5e31829cb0
#
_cell.length_a   1.000
_cell.length_b   1.000
_cell.length_c   1.000
_cell.angle_alpha   90.00
_cell.angle_beta   90.00
_cell.angle_gamma   90.00
#
_symmetry.space_group_name_H-M   'P 1'
#
loop_
_entity.id
_entity.type
_entity.pdbx_description
1 polymer ?
#
loop_
_entity_poly.entity_id
_entity_poly.type
_entity_poly.pdbx_seq_one_letter_code
_entity_poly.pdbx_strand_id
1 'polypeptide(L)'
;MPAQPTGDPAPRDGRIPATSAAGCENRDFSLYVHIPFCSVRCGYCDFNTYATEDFGDGIGLGTYADDAIAEILFAARTLEASGVAKRPMHTVFFGGGTPTKLPARDLVRILQAAIDVFGLVEGAEVTTEANPDSVTREDLQTLKDGGFTRVSFGMQSVVPEVLKVLDRTHTPSNVPKVVAWAKEVGLQVSVDLIYGSPGESQQQWEQSVRAAISYEPDHISAYSLIVEDGTKLAAQIRRGEYTMPDEDLMADMYLLAEELLTEAGYNWYEVSNYSRSEDTRSDHNLAYWRNQDWWGIGPGAHSHVNGTRWWNVKHPVPYAQKVRAGESPAAAREVLDTATRAFETIMLMIRVREGLAMRELLAVHDEAQLGASLRWLVSQALIEPDALSPQAEPAPEAHVRLTLKGRLLGDAVTRELLPEVSEEHEEH
;
A
#
# COMPACT_ATOMS: atom_id res chain seq x y z
N MET A 1 -1.57 8.11 -16.24
CA MET A 1 -2.15 8.05 -14.87
C MET A 1 -3.55 7.51 -15.00
N PRO A 2 -3.94 6.50 -14.22
CA PRO A 2 -5.30 5.96 -14.28
C PRO A 2 -6.34 7.05 -14.00
N ALA A 3 -7.58 6.85 -14.45
CA ALA A 3 -8.68 7.73 -14.13
C ALA A 3 -8.90 7.75 -12.60
N GLN A 4 -9.41 8.86 -12.06
CA GLN A 4 -9.90 8.84 -10.68
C GLN A 4 -11.19 8.04 -10.62
N PRO A 5 -11.50 7.35 -9.49
CA PRO A 5 -12.80 6.75 -9.29
C PRO A 5 -13.91 7.79 -9.47
N THR A 6 -15.09 7.34 -9.89
CA THR A 6 -16.29 8.16 -9.83
C THR A 6 -16.79 8.21 -8.39
N GLY A 7 -17.33 9.33 -7.95
CA GLY A 7 -17.85 9.49 -6.60
C GLY A 7 -18.72 10.73 -6.48
N ASP A 8 -19.32 10.87 -5.32
CA ASP A 8 -20.13 12.05 -4.98
C ASP A 8 -19.24 13.29 -4.77
N PRO A 9 -19.76 14.49 -5.00
CA PRO A 9 -19.03 15.72 -4.69
C PRO A 9 -18.63 15.77 -3.22
N ALA A 10 -17.35 15.98 -2.96
CA ALA A 10 -16.85 16.18 -1.60
C ALA A 10 -17.26 17.56 -1.06
N PRO A 11 -17.67 17.70 0.20
CA PRO A 11 -17.97 19.00 0.80
C PRO A 11 -16.72 19.86 0.91
N ARG A 12 -16.85 21.19 0.75
CA ARG A 12 -15.71 22.12 0.80
C ARG A 12 -15.01 22.14 2.17
N ASP A 13 -15.75 21.89 3.23
CA ASP A 13 -15.22 21.80 4.61
C ASP A 13 -14.67 20.41 4.94
N GLY A 14 -14.76 19.44 4.02
CA GLY A 14 -14.26 18.09 4.14
C GLY A 14 -14.99 17.21 5.16
N ARG A 15 -16.09 17.65 5.78
CA ARG A 15 -16.76 16.93 6.86
C ARG A 15 -17.13 15.51 6.51
N ILE A 16 -16.85 14.61 7.44
CA ILE A 16 -17.18 13.19 7.38
C ILE A 16 -18.60 12.98 7.92
N PRO A 17 -19.42 12.10 7.33
CA PRO A 17 -20.75 11.78 7.86
C PRO A 17 -20.71 11.27 9.30
N ALA A 18 -21.74 11.60 10.08
CA ALA A 18 -21.85 11.15 11.47
C ALA A 18 -21.85 9.62 11.61
N THR A 19 -22.38 8.90 10.60
CA THR A 19 -22.35 7.42 10.54
C THR A 19 -20.94 6.86 10.48
N SER A 20 -20.00 7.57 9.86
CA SER A 20 -18.60 7.16 9.81
C SER A 20 -17.80 7.66 11.03
N ALA A 21 -18.23 8.73 11.69
CA ALA A 21 -17.60 9.19 12.91
C ALA A 21 -17.83 8.25 14.11
N ALA A 22 -19.00 7.59 14.16
CA ALA A 22 -19.34 6.65 15.23
C ALA A 22 -18.50 5.37 15.14
N GLY A 23 -17.86 4.97 16.24
CA GLY A 23 -17.04 3.76 16.31
C GLY A 23 -15.58 3.92 15.87
N CYS A 24 -15.18 5.11 15.40
CA CYS A 24 -13.79 5.39 15.02
C CYS A 24 -12.80 5.20 16.18
N GLU A 25 -13.25 5.37 17.42
CA GLU A 25 -12.41 5.22 18.63
C GLU A 25 -11.84 3.79 18.82
N ASN A 26 -12.45 2.79 18.15
CA ASN A 26 -12.03 1.39 18.19
C ASN A 26 -11.19 0.98 16.96
N ARG A 27 -10.78 1.94 16.15
CA ARG A 27 -10.03 1.72 14.92
C ARG A 27 -8.68 2.42 14.98
N ASP A 28 -7.65 1.75 14.50
CA ASP A 28 -6.33 2.36 14.37
C ASP A 28 -6.39 3.50 13.36
N PHE A 29 -5.58 4.53 13.58
CA PHE A 29 -5.47 5.67 12.68
C PHE A 29 -4.04 5.80 12.15
N SER A 30 -3.92 6.01 10.85
CA SER A 30 -2.64 6.13 10.15
C SER A 30 -2.60 7.40 9.29
N LEU A 31 -1.40 7.81 8.91
CA LEU A 31 -1.20 8.90 7.98
C LEU A 31 -0.41 8.41 6.77
N TYR A 32 -0.90 8.70 5.57
CA TYR A 32 -0.16 8.52 4.33
C TYR A 32 0.20 9.88 3.74
N VAL A 33 1.47 10.12 3.43
CA VAL A 33 1.94 11.37 2.81
C VAL A 33 2.41 11.07 1.39
N HIS A 34 1.66 11.56 0.41
CA HIS A 34 1.94 11.37 -1.01
C HIS A 34 2.86 12.44 -1.56
N ILE A 35 4.11 12.10 -1.80
CA ILE A 35 5.09 13.00 -2.42
C ILE A 35 5.03 12.81 -3.95
N PRO A 36 4.53 13.79 -4.73
CA PRO A 36 4.27 13.57 -6.15
C PRO A 36 5.49 13.73 -7.07
N PHE A 37 6.68 13.94 -6.54
CA PHE A 37 7.87 14.31 -7.33
C PHE A 37 8.74 13.10 -7.64
N CYS A 38 9.19 13.00 -8.89
CA CYS A 38 10.18 12.04 -9.35
C CYS A 38 11.26 12.75 -10.18
N SER A 39 12.48 12.21 -10.20
CA SER A 39 13.51 12.66 -11.16
C SER A 39 13.18 12.21 -12.57
N VAL A 40 12.70 10.96 -12.71
CA VAL A 40 12.23 10.34 -13.96
C VAL A 40 11.00 9.53 -13.63
N ARG A 41 9.99 9.56 -14.48
CA ARG A 41 8.82 8.70 -14.33
C ARG A 41 9.11 7.37 -15.01
N CYS A 42 9.06 6.29 -14.24
CA CYS A 42 9.23 4.92 -14.74
C CYS A 42 8.14 4.54 -15.74
N GLY A 43 8.47 3.67 -16.71
CA GLY A 43 7.56 3.32 -17.79
C GLY A 43 6.30 2.56 -17.35
N TYR A 44 6.39 1.83 -16.25
CA TYR A 44 5.30 1.04 -15.66
C TYR A 44 4.46 1.81 -14.63
N CYS A 45 4.97 2.97 -14.17
CA CYS A 45 4.40 3.67 -13.01
C CYS A 45 3.03 4.30 -13.35
N ASP A 46 2.02 3.90 -12.61
CA ASP A 46 0.64 4.43 -12.66
C ASP A 46 0.37 5.50 -11.59
N PHE A 47 1.26 5.65 -10.59
CA PHE A 47 1.10 6.61 -9.50
C PHE A 47 0.99 8.05 -9.98
N ASN A 48 0.36 8.88 -9.15
CA ASN A 48 0.20 10.31 -9.40
C ASN A 48 1.53 11.05 -9.22
N THR A 49 2.41 10.97 -10.20
CA THR A 49 3.78 11.48 -10.12
C THR A 49 4.15 12.41 -11.27
N TYR A 50 5.03 13.36 -10.98
CA TYR A 50 5.47 14.39 -11.90
C TYR A 50 7.00 14.49 -11.89
N ALA A 51 7.60 14.56 -13.10
CA ALA A 51 9.04 14.81 -13.27
C ALA A 51 9.38 16.32 -13.29
N THR A 52 8.44 17.16 -12.87
CA THR A 52 8.56 18.62 -12.79
C THR A 52 8.66 19.04 -11.33
N GLU A 53 9.60 19.91 -11.00
CA GLU A 53 9.82 20.42 -9.64
C GLU A 53 9.12 21.76 -9.39
N ASP A 54 8.76 22.49 -10.43
CA ASP A 54 8.10 23.81 -10.37
C ASP A 54 6.88 23.82 -11.30
N PHE A 55 5.72 24.13 -10.75
CA PHE A 55 4.45 24.25 -11.49
C PHE A 55 4.03 25.72 -11.72
N GLY A 56 4.87 26.69 -11.36
CA GLY A 56 4.56 28.12 -11.38
C GLY A 56 3.81 28.58 -10.14
N ASP A 57 3.62 29.91 -10.03
CA ASP A 57 2.87 30.57 -8.93
C ASP A 57 3.36 30.20 -7.51
N GLY A 58 4.64 29.86 -7.37
CA GLY A 58 5.20 29.45 -6.08
C GLY A 58 4.66 28.09 -5.59
N ILE A 59 4.35 27.20 -6.51
CA ILE A 59 3.88 25.83 -6.23
C ILE A 59 4.87 24.84 -6.81
N GLY A 60 5.45 24.00 -5.96
CA GLY A 60 6.44 23.03 -6.41
C GLY A 60 7.15 22.35 -5.25
N LEU A 61 8.27 21.70 -5.57
CA LEU A 61 9.06 20.91 -4.60
C LEU A 61 9.44 21.74 -3.37
N GLY A 62 9.87 23.00 -3.55
CA GLY A 62 10.34 23.86 -2.46
C GLY A 62 9.26 24.36 -1.51
N THR A 63 7.98 24.29 -1.86
CA THR A 63 6.85 24.72 -1.04
C THR A 63 5.94 23.57 -0.62
N TYR A 64 6.19 22.37 -1.12
CA TYR A 64 5.35 21.21 -0.88
C TYR A 64 5.20 20.87 0.60
N ALA A 65 6.29 20.97 1.38
CA ALA A 65 6.22 20.67 2.82
C ALA A 65 5.24 21.59 3.57
N ASP A 66 5.17 22.86 3.19
CA ASP A 66 4.25 23.82 3.80
C ASP A 66 2.80 23.51 3.39
N ASP A 67 2.55 23.10 2.14
CA ASP A 67 1.24 22.70 1.65
C ASP A 67 0.76 21.39 2.35
N ALA A 68 1.65 20.41 2.52
CA ALA A 68 1.35 19.17 3.25
C ALA A 68 1.04 19.45 4.73
N ILE A 69 1.80 20.32 5.38
CA ILE A 69 1.53 20.75 6.77
C ILE A 69 0.17 21.47 6.87
N ALA A 70 -0.16 22.32 5.91
CA ALA A 70 -1.47 22.98 5.87
C ALA A 70 -2.62 21.97 5.77
N GLU A 71 -2.46 20.90 4.99
CA GLU A 71 -3.46 19.82 4.92
C GLU A 71 -3.53 19.02 6.23
N ILE A 72 -2.41 18.72 6.89
CA ILE A 72 -2.40 18.05 8.19
C ILE A 72 -3.22 18.85 9.23
N LEU A 73 -3.03 20.16 9.29
CA LEU A 73 -3.81 21.05 10.15
C LEU A 73 -5.29 21.11 9.74
N PHE A 74 -5.59 21.07 8.45
CA PHE A 74 -6.95 20.98 7.93
C PHE A 74 -7.61 19.65 8.34
N ALA A 75 -6.90 18.52 8.19
CA ALA A 75 -7.37 17.19 8.55
C ALA A 75 -7.81 17.10 10.02
N ALA A 76 -6.99 17.63 10.93
CA ALA A 76 -7.30 17.63 12.36
C ALA A 76 -8.58 18.42 12.67
N ARG A 77 -8.70 19.63 12.12
CA ARG A 77 -9.91 20.46 12.30
C ARG A 77 -11.16 19.79 11.73
N THR A 78 -11.00 19.12 10.59
CA THR A 78 -12.10 18.40 9.90
C THR A 78 -12.58 17.20 10.69
N LEU A 79 -11.66 16.39 11.23
CA LEU A 79 -12.00 15.24 12.07
C LEU A 79 -12.71 15.71 13.36
N GLU A 80 -12.18 16.72 14.04
CA GLU A 80 -12.81 17.32 15.22
C GLU A 80 -14.21 17.87 14.92
N ALA A 81 -14.35 18.66 13.84
CA ALA A 81 -15.65 19.22 13.41
C ALA A 81 -16.67 18.17 12.95
N SER A 82 -16.19 16.96 12.59
CA SER A 82 -17.02 15.81 12.24
C SER A 82 -17.40 14.94 13.45
N GLY A 83 -16.89 15.27 14.65
CA GLY A 83 -17.13 14.49 15.87
C GLY A 83 -16.30 13.19 15.94
N VAL A 84 -15.24 13.07 15.13
CA VAL A 84 -14.32 11.94 15.20
C VAL A 84 -13.37 12.16 16.39
N ALA A 85 -13.30 11.18 17.28
CA ALA A 85 -12.40 11.22 18.42
C ALA A 85 -10.93 11.36 18.00
N LYS A 86 -10.18 12.20 18.69
CA LYS A 86 -8.73 12.32 18.47
C LYS A 86 -8.05 10.99 18.83
N ARG A 87 -7.26 10.47 17.89
CA ARG A 87 -6.50 9.23 18.04
C ARG A 87 -5.04 9.48 17.67
N PRO A 88 -4.06 8.93 18.42
CA PRO A 88 -2.67 8.96 17.98
C PRO A 88 -2.51 8.10 16.73
N MET A 89 -1.52 8.44 15.90
CA MET A 89 -1.18 7.67 14.71
C MET A 89 -0.44 6.38 15.09
N HIS A 90 -0.86 5.27 14.53
CA HIS A 90 -0.18 3.97 14.64
C HIS A 90 0.94 3.83 13.60
N THR A 91 0.75 4.40 12.43
CA THR A 91 1.77 4.44 11.38
C THR A 91 1.76 5.75 10.62
N VAL A 92 2.92 6.13 10.09
CA VAL A 92 3.06 7.22 9.11
C VAL A 92 3.89 6.71 7.93
N PHE A 93 3.38 6.85 6.71
CA PHE A 93 4.07 6.38 5.52
C PHE A 93 4.22 7.51 4.50
N PHE A 94 5.45 7.76 4.07
CA PHE A 94 5.78 8.71 3.02
C PHE A 94 6.05 7.93 1.73
N GLY A 95 5.19 8.09 0.73
CA GLY A 95 5.26 7.33 -0.52
C GLY A 95 4.86 8.14 -1.74
N GLY A 96 4.64 7.42 -2.84
CA GLY A 96 4.10 7.97 -4.09
C GLY A 96 5.11 8.07 -5.22
N GLY A 97 5.75 9.21 -5.39
CA GLY A 97 6.82 9.40 -6.38
C GLY A 97 8.16 8.94 -5.84
N THR A 98 8.94 9.88 -5.37
CA THR A 98 10.21 9.63 -4.68
C THR A 98 10.27 10.59 -3.49
N PRO A 99 9.83 10.19 -2.30
CA PRO A 99 9.80 11.06 -1.13
C PRO A 99 11.14 11.74 -0.84
N THR A 100 12.23 11.03 -1.04
CA THR A 100 13.60 11.51 -0.87
C THR A 100 14.11 12.48 -1.97
N LYS A 101 13.24 12.92 -2.88
CA LYS A 101 13.44 14.13 -3.68
C LYS A 101 13.32 15.39 -2.82
N LEU A 102 12.48 15.37 -1.79
CA LEU A 102 12.48 16.41 -0.77
C LEU A 102 13.74 16.31 0.09
N PRO A 103 14.29 17.44 0.55
CA PRO A 103 15.32 17.43 1.58
C PRO A 103 14.85 16.64 2.82
N ALA A 104 15.71 15.82 3.42
CA ALA A 104 15.37 15.01 4.60
C ALA A 104 14.76 15.84 5.74
N ARG A 105 15.25 17.09 5.95
CA ARG A 105 14.68 18.04 6.92
C ARG A 105 13.22 18.41 6.66
N ASP A 106 12.78 18.43 5.39
CA ASP A 106 11.40 18.77 5.05
C ASP A 106 10.47 17.59 5.31
N LEU A 107 10.92 16.34 5.07
CA LEU A 107 10.21 15.13 5.51
C LEU A 107 10.04 15.11 7.04
N VAL A 108 11.11 15.45 7.78
CA VAL A 108 11.07 15.55 9.24
C VAL A 108 10.09 16.65 9.71
N ARG A 109 10.07 17.82 9.05
CA ARG A 109 9.10 18.89 9.35
C ARG A 109 7.65 18.44 9.18
N ILE A 110 7.35 17.72 8.11
CA ILE A 110 6.00 17.19 7.85
C ILE A 110 5.63 16.17 8.95
N LEU A 111 6.53 15.25 9.26
CA LEU A 111 6.33 14.27 10.34
C LEU A 111 6.09 14.93 11.67
N GLN A 112 6.92 15.91 12.06
CA GLN A 112 6.79 16.60 13.34
C GLN A 112 5.44 17.34 13.44
N ALA A 113 5.01 18.02 12.38
CA ALA A 113 3.70 18.67 12.34
C ALA A 113 2.55 17.66 12.54
N ALA A 114 2.67 16.46 11.96
CA ALA A 114 1.68 15.40 12.17
C ALA A 114 1.68 14.90 13.63
N ILE A 115 2.86 14.71 14.22
CA ILE A 115 3.02 14.30 15.63
C ILE A 115 2.43 15.35 16.57
N ASP A 116 2.71 16.63 16.36
CA ASP A 116 2.20 17.73 17.19
C ASP A 116 0.66 17.79 17.17
N VAL A 117 0.06 17.47 16.04
CA VAL A 117 -1.39 17.54 15.83
C VAL A 117 -2.11 16.29 16.35
N PHE A 118 -1.68 15.10 15.92
CA PHE A 118 -2.39 13.84 16.21
C PHE A 118 -1.78 13.09 17.39
N GLY A 119 -0.48 13.19 17.62
CA GLY A 119 0.29 12.30 18.48
C GLY A 119 0.71 11.03 17.71
N LEU A 120 1.62 10.29 18.30
CA LEU A 120 2.14 9.03 17.77
C LEU A 120 2.13 7.99 18.88
N VAL A 121 1.72 6.75 18.63
CA VAL A 121 1.80 5.68 19.63
C VAL A 121 3.27 5.30 19.87
N GLU A 122 3.57 4.77 21.03
CA GLU A 122 4.90 4.22 21.32
C GLU A 122 5.18 3.02 20.39
N GLY A 123 6.35 3.01 19.76
CA GLY A 123 6.75 1.96 18.82
C GLY A 123 6.12 2.08 17.42
N ALA A 124 5.44 3.16 17.09
CA ALA A 124 4.83 3.37 15.78
C ALA A 124 5.82 3.22 14.63
N GLU A 125 5.34 2.66 13.52
CA GLU A 125 6.09 2.62 12.26
C GLU A 125 6.04 4.00 11.59
N VAL A 126 7.21 4.54 11.25
CA VAL A 126 7.36 5.73 10.40
C VAL A 126 8.27 5.37 9.23
N THR A 127 7.68 5.18 8.06
CA THR A 127 8.37 4.69 6.87
C THR A 127 8.47 5.78 5.81
N THR A 128 9.58 5.82 5.08
CA THR A 128 9.71 6.55 3.82
C THR A 128 10.22 5.65 2.71
N GLU A 129 9.63 5.78 1.51
CA GLU A 129 10.20 5.24 0.30
C GLU A 129 11.41 6.07 -0.15
N ALA A 130 12.39 5.42 -0.77
CA ALA A 130 13.58 6.06 -1.29
C ALA A 130 14.04 5.43 -2.61
N ASN A 131 14.53 6.25 -3.52
CA ASN A 131 15.33 5.76 -4.63
C ASN A 131 16.79 5.58 -4.13
N PRO A 132 17.47 4.46 -4.47
CA PRO A 132 18.84 4.22 -4.01
C PRO A 132 19.85 5.32 -4.36
N ASP A 133 19.58 6.09 -5.42
CA ASP A 133 20.46 7.19 -5.86
C ASP A 133 20.07 8.56 -5.26
N SER A 134 18.98 8.64 -4.46
CA SER A 134 18.44 9.90 -3.95
C SER A 134 18.79 10.20 -2.50
N VAL A 135 19.56 9.37 -1.83
CA VAL A 135 19.91 9.53 -0.41
C VAL A 135 21.42 9.42 -0.17
N THR A 136 21.88 10.17 0.80
CA THR A 136 23.20 10.04 1.39
C THR A 136 23.08 9.42 2.79
N ARG A 137 24.21 9.00 3.38
CA ARG A 137 24.25 8.53 4.78
C ARG A 137 23.78 9.62 5.75
N GLU A 138 24.10 10.89 5.45
CA GLU A 138 23.69 12.05 6.28
C GLU A 138 22.18 12.28 6.21
N ASP A 139 21.54 12.11 5.02
CA ASP A 139 20.10 12.18 4.89
C ASP A 139 19.41 11.09 5.73
N LEU A 140 19.91 9.84 5.67
CA LEU A 140 19.38 8.73 6.46
C LEU A 140 19.55 8.97 7.98
N GLN A 141 20.67 9.55 8.42
CA GLN A 141 20.86 9.94 9.81
C GLN A 141 19.84 11.05 10.20
N THR A 142 19.64 12.05 9.35
CA THR A 142 18.66 13.12 9.59
C THR A 142 17.25 12.57 9.73
N LEU A 143 16.85 11.62 8.87
CA LEU A 143 15.57 10.93 8.97
C LEU A 143 15.44 10.15 10.29
N LYS A 144 16.48 9.37 10.66
CA LYS A 144 16.51 8.62 11.92
C LYS A 144 16.36 9.52 13.12
N ASP A 145 17.14 10.60 13.19
CA ASP A 145 17.10 11.56 14.29
C ASP A 145 15.76 12.30 14.34
N GLY A 146 15.11 12.46 13.18
CA GLY A 146 13.77 13.05 13.02
C GLY A 146 12.61 12.14 13.35
N GLY A 147 12.87 10.87 13.75
CA GLY A 147 11.84 9.93 14.20
C GLY A 147 11.38 8.92 13.17
N PHE A 148 12.00 8.85 11.99
CA PHE A 148 11.75 7.76 11.04
C PHE A 148 12.30 6.44 11.60
N THR A 149 11.56 5.35 11.39
CA THR A 149 11.90 4.02 11.89
C THR A 149 12.31 3.07 10.76
N ARG A 150 11.86 3.32 9.53
CA ARG A 150 12.09 2.45 8.36
C ARG A 150 12.32 3.25 7.08
N VAL A 151 13.12 2.67 6.18
CA VAL A 151 13.26 3.13 4.79
C VAL A 151 13.03 1.96 3.84
N SER A 152 12.23 2.17 2.75
CA SER A 152 12.04 1.20 1.68
C SER A 152 12.76 1.66 0.41
N PHE A 153 13.66 0.81 -0.09
CA PHE A 153 14.44 1.08 -1.30
C PHE A 153 13.86 0.38 -2.52
N GLY A 154 13.40 1.15 -3.50
CA GLY A 154 12.95 0.62 -4.77
C GLY A 154 14.11 0.10 -5.62
N MET A 155 14.52 -1.14 -5.40
CA MET A 155 15.55 -1.85 -6.17
C MET A 155 15.02 -2.38 -7.49
N GLN A 156 13.84 -2.97 -7.48
CA GLN A 156 13.10 -3.61 -8.57
C GLN A 156 13.81 -4.84 -9.17
N SER A 157 15.03 -4.71 -9.66
CA SER A 157 15.86 -5.78 -10.21
C SER A 157 17.35 -5.40 -10.11
N VAL A 158 18.25 -6.38 -10.17
CA VAL A 158 19.70 -6.15 -10.36
C VAL A 158 20.11 -6.31 -11.83
N VAL A 159 19.20 -6.75 -12.69
CA VAL A 159 19.45 -7.07 -14.09
C VAL A 159 19.26 -5.81 -14.95
N PRO A 160 20.31 -5.31 -15.62
CA PRO A 160 20.22 -4.05 -16.36
C PRO A 160 19.17 -4.06 -17.49
N GLU A 161 18.95 -5.21 -18.14
CA GLU A 161 17.98 -5.38 -19.19
C GLU A 161 16.55 -5.23 -18.66
N VAL A 162 16.27 -5.79 -17.48
CA VAL A 162 14.97 -5.68 -16.78
C VAL A 162 14.74 -4.23 -16.36
N LEU A 163 15.71 -3.58 -15.74
CA LEU A 163 15.63 -2.17 -15.35
C LEU A 163 15.38 -1.25 -16.55
N LYS A 164 15.97 -1.56 -17.70
CA LYS A 164 15.74 -0.82 -18.96
C LYS A 164 14.29 -0.94 -19.44
N VAL A 165 13.68 -2.11 -19.35
CA VAL A 165 12.26 -2.32 -19.70
C VAL A 165 11.36 -1.52 -18.78
N LEU A 166 11.70 -1.45 -17.49
CA LEU A 166 10.98 -0.68 -16.48
C LEU A 166 11.23 0.83 -16.56
N ASP A 167 12.09 1.32 -17.47
CA ASP A 167 12.61 2.72 -17.48
C ASP A 167 13.17 3.14 -16.12
N ARG A 168 13.82 2.22 -15.41
CA ARG A 168 14.43 2.48 -14.12
C ARG A 168 15.88 2.92 -14.30
N THR A 169 16.24 4.07 -13.72
CA THR A 169 17.54 4.74 -13.98
C THR A 169 18.52 4.70 -12.82
N HIS A 170 18.13 4.13 -11.68
CA HIS A 170 19.03 4.03 -10.53
C HIS A 170 20.21 3.07 -10.81
N THR A 171 21.30 3.29 -10.10
CA THR A 171 22.52 2.50 -10.21
C THR A 171 22.41 1.24 -9.31
N PRO A 172 22.33 0.00 -9.84
CA PRO A 172 22.13 -1.21 -9.02
C PRO A 172 23.20 -1.40 -7.93
N SER A 173 24.46 -1.01 -8.20
CA SER A 173 25.55 -1.11 -7.22
C SER A 173 25.43 -0.16 -6.03
N ASN A 174 24.51 0.81 -6.07
CA ASN A 174 24.23 1.66 -4.91
C ASN A 174 23.31 1.00 -3.89
N VAL A 175 22.49 0.01 -4.30
CA VAL A 175 21.53 -0.65 -3.40
C VAL A 175 22.20 -1.23 -2.16
N PRO A 176 23.23 -2.12 -2.25
CA PRO A 176 23.87 -2.65 -1.06
C PRO A 176 24.51 -1.57 -0.17
N LYS A 177 24.98 -0.49 -0.77
CA LYS A 177 25.60 0.63 -0.05
C LYS A 177 24.58 1.40 0.79
N VAL A 178 23.42 1.75 0.20
CA VAL A 178 22.38 2.50 0.95
C VAL A 178 21.70 1.61 1.99
N VAL A 179 21.54 0.32 1.73
CA VAL A 179 21.08 -0.66 2.73
C VAL A 179 22.04 -0.70 3.92
N ALA A 180 23.35 -0.79 3.68
CA ALA A 180 24.35 -0.78 4.75
C ALA A 180 24.27 0.54 5.56
N TRP A 181 24.19 1.69 4.90
CA TRP A 181 24.08 2.97 5.58
C TRP A 181 22.82 3.10 6.44
N ALA A 182 21.67 2.63 5.93
CA ALA A 182 20.41 2.66 6.68
C ALA A 182 20.50 1.77 7.95
N LYS A 183 21.07 0.58 7.82
CA LYS A 183 21.33 -0.31 8.98
C LYS A 183 22.29 0.33 9.98
N GLU A 184 23.38 0.95 9.52
CA GLU A 184 24.35 1.64 10.39
C GLU A 184 23.73 2.74 11.23
N VAL A 185 22.79 3.52 10.68
CA VAL A 185 22.09 4.57 11.41
C VAL A 185 20.94 4.05 12.26
N GLY A 186 20.63 2.75 12.18
CA GLY A 186 19.59 2.09 12.98
C GLY A 186 18.16 2.22 12.43
N LEU A 187 18.00 2.40 11.12
CA LEU A 187 16.72 2.26 10.43
C LEU A 187 16.48 0.79 10.09
N GLN A 188 15.23 0.34 10.19
CA GLN A 188 14.79 -0.88 9.51
C GLN A 188 14.83 -0.66 8.00
N VAL A 189 15.13 -1.72 7.25
CA VAL A 189 15.30 -1.62 5.80
C VAL A 189 14.35 -2.57 5.09
N SER A 190 13.58 -2.03 4.16
CA SER A 190 12.85 -2.78 3.15
C SER A 190 13.51 -2.63 1.78
N VAL A 191 13.42 -3.68 0.96
CA VAL A 191 13.83 -3.67 -0.45
C VAL A 191 12.68 -4.15 -1.31
N ASP A 192 12.32 -3.36 -2.34
CA ASP A 192 11.21 -3.67 -3.23
C ASP A 192 11.74 -4.25 -4.54
N LEU A 193 11.18 -5.39 -4.94
CA LEU A 193 11.45 -6.12 -6.17
C LEU A 193 10.19 -6.18 -7.03
N ILE A 194 10.38 -6.21 -8.36
CA ILE A 194 9.30 -6.42 -9.33
C ILE A 194 9.70 -7.57 -10.24
N TYR A 195 8.81 -8.56 -10.39
CA TYR A 195 8.97 -9.67 -11.32
C TYR A 195 7.90 -9.67 -12.40
N GLY A 196 8.13 -10.44 -13.47
CA GLY A 196 7.23 -10.53 -14.60
C GLY A 196 7.37 -9.35 -15.57
N SER A 197 8.54 -8.72 -15.62
CA SER A 197 8.82 -7.70 -16.63
C SER A 197 8.86 -8.35 -18.03
N PRO A 198 8.39 -7.67 -19.10
CA PRO A 198 8.46 -8.18 -20.45
C PRO A 198 9.86 -8.69 -20.83
N GLY A 199 9.95 -9.96 -21.18
CA GLY A 199 11.20 -10.63 -21.55
C GLY A 199 12.09 -11.06 -20.39
N GLU A 200 11.69 -10.87 -19.16
CA GLU A 200 12.41 -11.37 -17.97
C GLU A 200 12.32 -12.90 -17.90
N SER A 201 13.47 -13.55 -17.69
CA SER A 201 13.54 -14.99 -17.45
C SER A 201 13.51 -15.30 -15.95
N GLN A 202 13.08 -16.53 -15.62
CA GLN A 202 13.12 -17.02 -14.24
C GLN A 202 14.53 -16.95 -13.62
N GLN A 203 15.58 -17.16 -14.41
CA GLN A 203 16.97 -17.03 -13.94
C GLN A 203 17.35 -15.59 -13.59
N GLN A 204 16.88 -14.60 -14.35
CA GLN A 204 17.10 -13.19 -14.05
C GLN A 204 16.36 -12.77 -12.78
N TRP A 205 15.13 -13.27 -12.61
CA TRP A 205 14.39 -13.10 -11.37
C TRP A 205 15.10 -13.71 -10.16
N GLU A 206 15.55 -14.96 -10.26
CA GLU A 206 16.35 -15.63 -9.22
C GLU A 206 17.58 -14.80 -8.83
N GLN A 207 18.29 -14.25 -9.81
CA GLN A 207 19.45 -13.38 -9.56
C GLN A 207 19.05 -12.16 -8.72
N SER A 208 17.92 -11.54 -8.99
CA SER A 208 17.44 -10.36 -8.26
C SER A 208 17.03 -10.71 -6.83
N VAL A 209 16.32 -11.82 -6.62
CA VAL A 209 15.92 -12.28 -5.27
C VAL A 209 17.14 -12.62 -4.42
N ARG A 210 18.09 -13.41 -4.96
CA ARG A 210 19.32 -13.77 -4.24
C ARG A 210 20.18 -12.55 -3.90
N ALA A 211 20.24 -11.56 -4.79
CA ALA A 211 20.95 -10.32 -4.50
C ALA A 211 20.26 -9.55 -3.36
N ALA A 212 18.94 -9.39 -3.37
CA ALA A 212 18.20 -8.76 -2.29
C ALA A 212 18.41 -9.46 -0.95
N ILE A 213 18.35 -10.80 -0.92
CA ILE A 213 18.66 -11.63 0.27
C ILE A 213 20.05 -11.35 0.79
N SER A 214 21.06 -11.25 -0.11
CA SER A 214 22.46 -11.03 0.27
C SER A 214 22.73 -9.67 0.92
N TYR A 215 21.86 -8.70 0.76
CA TYR A 215 21.93 -7.39 1.42
C TYR A 215 21.35 -7.43 2.84
N GLU A 216 20.72 -8.53 3.21
CA GLU A 216 20.14 -8.78 4.54
C GLU A 216 19.20 -7.67 5.02
N PRO A 217 18.23 -7.20 4.22
CA PRO A 217 17.21 -6.27 4.70
C PRO A 217 16.31 -6.94 5.75
N ASP A 218 15.55 -6.15 6.48
CA ASP A 218 14.58 -6.65 7.45
C ASP A 218 13.28 -7.13 6.77
N HIS A 219 13.01 -6.60 5.58
CA HIS A 219 11.78 -6.81 4.83
C HIS A 219 12.07 -6.82 3.32
N ILE A 220 11.34 -7.66 2.57
CA ILE A 220 11.40 -7.71 1.10
C ILE A 220 9.98 -7.73 0.56
N SER A 221 9.70 -6.80 -0.37
CA SER A 221 8.51 -6.79 -1.20
C SER A 221 8.83 -7.42 -2.56
N ALA A 222 8.04 -8.38 -3.02
CA ALA A 222 8.21 -9.06 -4.30
C ALA A 222 6.91 -8.92 -5.12
N TYR A 223 6.76 -7.78 -5.80
CA TYR A 223 5.55 -7.44 -6.54
C TYR A 223 5.53 -8.07 -7.94
N SER A 224 4.40 -8.64 -8.30
CA SER A 224 4.08 -8.95 -9.70
C SER A 224 3.90 -7.64 -10.49
N LEU A 225 4.52 -7.54 -11.67
CA LEU A 225 4.29 -6.40 -12.54
C LEU A 225 2.85 -6.42 -13.09
N ILE A 226 2.10 -5.39 -12.73
CA ILE A 226 0.80 -5.11 -13.35
C ILE A 226 0.98 -4.00 -14.38
N VAL A 227 0.50 -4.22 -15.59
CA VAL A 227 0.59 -3.25 -16.69
C VAL A 227 -0.69 -2.45 -16.76
N GLU A 228 -0.70 -1.32 -16.08
CA GLU A 228 -1.86 -0.44 -16.00
C GLU A 228 -2.04 0.43 -17.26
N ASP A 229 -3.29 0.59 -17.68
CA ASP A 229 -3.66 1.47 -18.78
C ASP A 229 -3.21 2.91 -18.53
N GLY A 230 -2.78 3.59 -19.61
CA GLY A 230 -2.25 4.95 -19.53
C GLY A 230 -0.79 5.05 -19.14
N THR A 231 -0.11 3.94 -18.86
CA THR A 231 1.35 3.89 -18.67
C THR A 231 2.10 3.87 -20.00
N LYS A 232 3.38 4.26 -19.98
CA LYS A 232 4.25 4.15 -21.16
C LYS A 232 4.41 2.69 -21.59
N LEU A 233 4.59 1.78 -20.62
CA LEU A 233 4.76 0.36 -20.85
C LEU A 233 3.53 -0.25 -21.53
N ALA A 234 2.31 0.08 -21.07
CA ALA A 234 1.08 -0.35 -21.74
C ALA A 234 1.00 0.13 -23.19
N ALA A 235 1.43 1.37 -23.47
CA ALA A 235 1.48 1.88 -24.83
C ALA A 235 2.51 1.15 -25.69
N GLN A 236 3.66 0.76 -25.15
CA GLN A 236 4.70 -0.02 -25.84
C GLN A 236 4.22 -1.45 -26.16
N ILE A 237 3.52 -2.09 -25.22
CA ILE A 237 2.92 -3.42 -25.44
C ILE A 237 1.85 -3.36 -26.54
N ARG A 238 0.96 -2.35 -26.49
CA ARG A 238 -0.05 -2.15 -27.57
C ARG A 238 0.56 -1.95 -28.97
N ARG A 239 1.75 -1.36 -29.05
CA ARG A 239 2.50 -1.20 -30.31
C ARG A 239 3.29 -2.44 -30.74
N GLY A 240 3.28 -3.51 -29.91
CA GLY A 240 4.04 -4.74 -30.18
C GLY A 240 5.55 -4.60 -29.94
N GLU A 241 6.00 -3.56 -29.20
CA GLU A 241 7.41 -3.39 -28.79
C GLU A 241 7.80 -4.40 -27.72
N TYR A 242 6.85 -4.77 -26.86
CA TYR A 242 6.96 -5.78 -25.82
C TYR A 242 5.76 -6.72 -25.86
N THR A 243 5.96 -7.95 -25.37
CA THR A 243 4.90 -8.94 -25.15
C THR A 243 4.60 -9.03 -23.66
N MET A 244 3.34 -9.20 -23.30
CA MET A 244 2.95 -9.46 -21.90
C MET A 244 3.67 -10.71 -21.39
N PRO A 245 4.07 -10.73 -20.12
CA PRO A 245 4.57 -11.93 -19.48
C PRO A 245 3.55 -13.07 -19.54
N ASP A 246 4.04 -14.29 -19.59
CA ASP A 246 3.25 -15.50 -19.49
C ASP A 246 2.77 -15.67 -18.04
N GLU A 247 1.48 -15.93 -17.82
CA GLU A 247 0.89 -16.09 -16.49
C GLU A 247 1.47 -17.29 -15.72
N ASP A 248 1.74 -18.40 -16.42
CA ASP A 248 2.37 -19.58 -15.82
C ASP A 248 3.80 -19.27 -15.37
N LEU A 249 4.57 -18.53 -16.18
CA LEU A 249 5.90 -18.06 -15.81
C LEU A 249 5.85 -17.12 -14.58
N MET A 250 4.85 -16.26 -14.49
CA MET A 250 4.68 -15.38 -13.34
C MET A 250 4.34 -16.17 -12.07
N ALA A 251 3.52 -17.23 -12.18
CA ALA A 251 3.25 -18.13 -11.07
C ALA A 251 4.53 -18.88 -10.63
N ASP A 252 5.34 -19.37 -11.59
CA ASP A 252 6.62 -20.01 -11.29
C ASP A 252 7.60 -19.03 -10.61
N MET A 253 7.64 -17.78 -11.04
CA MET A 253 8.46 -16.72 -10.40
C MET A 253 8.00 -16.45 -8.96
N TYR A 254 6.69 -16.44 -8.70
CA TYR A 254 6.14 -16.29 -7.34
C TYR A 254 6.60 -17.47 -6.45
N LEU A 255 6.45 -18.70 -6.93
CA LEU A 255 6.85 -19.90 -6.20
C LEU A 255 8.35 -19.94 -5.91
N LEU A 256 9.17 -19.52 -6.88
CA LEU A 256 10.62 -19.41 -6.70
C LEU A 256 10.98 -18.37 -5.62
N ALA A 257 10.31 -17.21 -5.62
CA ALA A 257 10.54 -16.20 -4.58
C ALA A 257 10.14 -16.72 -3.19
N GLU A 258 9.00 -17.39 -3.06
CA GLU A 258 8.54 -18.02 -1.82
C GLU A 258 9.57 -19.03 -1.29
N GLU A 259 10.10 -19.90 -2.15
CA GLU A 259 11.12 -20.88 -1.78
C GLU A 259 12.40 -20.19 -1.27
N LEU A 260 12.98 -19.30 -2.06
CA LEU A 260 14.25 -18.64 -1.75
C LEU A 260 14.16 -17.75 -0.50
N LEU A 261 13.07 -17.00 -0.36
CA LEU A 261 12.87 -16.11 0.79
C LEU A 261 12.62 -16.90 2.06
N THR A 262 11.83 -17.98 1.99
CA THR A 262 11.59 -18.86 3.15
C THR A 262 12.87 -19.56 3.59
N GLU A 263 13.67 -20.10 2.67
CA GLU A 263 14.98 -20.69 2.96
C GLU A 263 15.95 -19.68 3.62
N ALA A 264 15.85 -18.41 3.24
CA ALA A 264 16.65 -17.33 3.82
C ALA A 264 16.10 -16.79 5.15
N GLY A 265 15.01 -17.34 5.67
CA GLY A 265 14.42 -16.99 6.96
C GLY A 265 13.45 -15.80 6.90
N TYR A 266 12.97 -15.42 5.73
CA TYR A 266 11.89 -14.47 5.59
C TYR A 266 10.54 -15.20 5.60
N ASN A 267 9.55 -14.61 6.25
CA ASN A 267 8.22 -15.17 6.36
C ASN A 267 7.23 -14.31 5.58
N TRP A 268 6.47 -14.94 4.70
CA TRP A 268 5.31 -14.30 4.08
C TRP A 268 4.29 -13.86 5.15
N TYR A 269 3.72 -12.67 5.04
CA TYR A 269 2.71 -12.19 5.98
C TYR A 269 1.49 -11.53 5.31
N GLU A 270 1.65 -10.99 4.10
CA GLU A 270 0.57 -10.52 3.23
C GLU A 270 1.01 -10.56 1.76
N VAL A 271 0.09 -10.30 0.83
CA VAL A 271 0.34 -10.40 -0.61
C VAL A 271 1.59 -9.61 -0.99
N SER A 272 2.58 -10.32 -1.55
CA SER A 272 3.87 -9.83 -2.04
C SER A 272 4.90 -9.47 -0.97
N ASN A 273 4.61 -9.52 0.33
CA ASN A 273 5.52 -9.04 1.37
C ASN A 273 6.01 -10.13 2.32
N TYR A 274 7.31 -10.05 2.61
CA TYR A 274 8.06 -10.98 3.44
C TYR A 274 8.89 -10.24 4.48
N SER A 275 8.94 -10.72 5.71
CA SER A 275 9.70 -10.12 6.79
C SER A 275 10.50 -11.15 7.58
N ARG A 276 11.61 -10.72 8.21
CA ARG A 276 12.43 -11.59 9.07
C ARG A 276 11.75 -11.95 10.39
N SER A 277 10.92 -11.04 10.91
CA SER A 277 10.20 -11.23 12.18
C SER A 277 8.86 -10.50 12.14
N GLU A 278 8.04 -10.68 13.17
CA GLU A 278 6.79 -9.93 13.32
C GLU A 278 7.04 -8.43 13.47
N ASP A 279 8.07 -8.04 14.19
CA ASP A 279 8.44 -6.64 14.44
C ASP A 279 8.99 -5.93 13.19
N THR A 280 9.26 -6.66 12.11
CA THR A 280 9.75 -6.11 10.84
C THR A 280 8.74 -6.19 9.70
N ARG A 281 7.49 -6.60 9.97
CA ARG A 281 6.36 -6.44 9.04
C ARG A 281 6.07 -4.96 8.81
N SER A 282 5.44 -4.63 7.69
CA SER A 282 4.92 -3.28 7.50
C SER A 282 3.55 -3.17 8.15
N ASP A 283 3.49 -2.50 9.28
CA ASP A 283 2.23 -2.24 9.99
C ASP A 283 1.33 -1.31 9.18
N HIS A 284 1.94 -0.40 8.39
CA HIS A 284 1.18 0.46 7.50
C HIS A 284 0.44 -0.32 6.40
N ASN A 285 1.10 -1.30 5.75
CA ASN A 285 0.46 -2.18 4.79
C ASN A 285 -0.64 -3.03 5.45
N LEU A 286 -0.34 -3.58 6.64
CA LEU A 286 -1.32 -4.35 7.40
C LEU A 286 -2.54 -3.51 7.80
N ALA A 287 -2.38 -2.21 8.09
CA ALA A 287 -3.50 -1.33 8.37
C ALA A 287 -4.48 -1.22 7.19
N TYR A 288 -3.97 -1.18 5.94
CA TYR A 288 -4.81 -1.24 4.74
C TYR A 288 -5.54 -2.57 4.62
N TRP A 289 -4.83 -3.70 4.75
CA TRP A 289 -5.43 -5.04 4.69
C TRP A 289 -6.47 -5.29 5.77
N ARG A 290 -6.27 -4.72 6.96
CA ARG A 290 -7.21 -4.76 8.08
C ARG A 290 -8.30 -3.68 7.99
N ASN A 291 -8.39 -2.98 6.87
CA ASN A 291 -9.39 -1.94 6.59
C ASN A 291 -9.46 -0.89 7.71
N GLN A 292 -8.31 -0.50 8.29
CA GLN A 292 -8.21 0.53 9.32
C GLN A 292 -8.42 1.94 8.75
N ASP A 293 -8.36 2.95 9.60
CA ASP A 293 -8.54 4.33 9.18
C ASP A 293 -7.21 4.99 8.80
N TRP A 294 -7.21 5.76 7.72
CA TRP A 294 -6.07 6.60 7.36
C TRP A 294 -6.50 7.90 6.71
N TRP A 295 -5.68 8.93 6.87
CA TRP A 295 -5.80 10.16 6.10
C TRP A 295 -4.63 10.26 5.12
N GLY A 296 -4.94 10.47 3.85
CA GLY A 296 -3.95 10.71 2.79
C GLY A 296 -3.71 12.19 2.59
N ILE A 297 -2.48 12.62 2.77
CA ILE A 297 -1.99 13.99 2.57
C ILE A 297 -1.34 14.07 1.19
N GLY A 298 -1.59 15.14 0.45
CA GLY A 298 -0.95 15.39 -0.84
C GLY A 298 -1.86 15.17 -2.05
N PRO A 299 -1.44 15.64 -3.24
CA PRO A 299 -2.23 15.58 -4.46
C PRO A 299 -2.41 14.13 -4.92
N GLY A 300 -3.67 13.74 -5.15
CA GLY A 300 -4.04 12.38 -5.55
C GLY A 300 -4.03 11.35 -4.42
N ALA A 301 -3.74 11.73 -3.18
CA ALA A 301 -3.80 10.84 -2.03
C ALA A 301 -5.24 10.40 -1.78
N HIS A 302 -5.40 9.13 -1.39
CA HIS A 302 -6.67 8.55 -0.97
C HIS A 302 -6.73 8.47 0.55
N SER A 303 -7.93 8.57 1.10
CA SER A 303 -8.21 8.48 2.53
C SER A 303 -9.39 7.57 2.79
N HIS A 304 -9.42 6.97 3.99
CA HIS A 304 -10.54 6.18 4.47
C HIS A 304 -10.74 6.41 5.98
N VAL A 305 -11.94 6.74 6.37
CA VAL A 305 -12.34 6.82 7.78
C VAL A 305 -13.67 6.10 7.95
N ASN A 306 -13.61 4.94 8.53
CA ASN A 306 -14.76 4.10 8.91
C ASN A 306 -15.87 4.03 7.83
N GLY A 307 -15.49 3.66 6.60
CA GLY A 307 -16.41 3.49 5.48
C GLY A 307 -16.72 4.76 4.69
N THR A 308 -16.16 5.91 5.03
CA THR A 308 -16.09 7.04 4.11
C THR A 308 -14.70 7.12 3.51
N ARG A 309 -14.61 7.08 2.20
CA ARG A 309 -13.36 7.26 1.48
C ARG A 309 -13.45 8.44 0.53
N TRP A 310 -12.33 9.12 0.32
CA TRP A 310 -12.20 10.24 -0.61
C TRP A 310 -10.80 10.27 -1.20
N TRP A 311 -10.63 11.01 -2.25
CA TRP A 311 -9.36 11.21 -2.94
C TRP A 311 -9.15 12.65 -3.29
N ASN A 312 -7.94 13.12 -3.13
CA ASN A 312 -7.55 14.49 -3.41
C ASN A 312 -7.45 14.73 -4.92
N VAL A 313 -7.58 15.99 -5.34
CA VAL A 313 -7.28 16.41 -6.71
C VAL A 313 -5.84 16.02 -7.08
N LYS A 314 -5.65 15.50 -8.30
CA LYS A 314 -4.35 14.96 -8.73
C LYS A 314 -3.29 16.01 -8.97
N HIS A 315 -3.68 17.14 -9.59
CA HIS A 315 -2.68 18.13 -10.01
C HIS A 315 -2.22 18.99 -8.81
N PRO A 316 -0.90 19.19 -8.61
CA PRO A 316 -0.35 19.93 -7.48
C PRO A 316 -0.85 21.37 -7.34
N VAL A 317 -1.13 22.08 -8.47
CA VAL A 317 -1.61 23.47 -8.43
C VAL A 317 -2.97 23.60 -7.75
N PRO A 318 -4.06 22.98 -8.22
CA PRO A 318 -5.35 23.08 -7.54
C PRO A 318 -5.30 22.48 -6.11
N TYR A 319 -4.46 21.48 -5.86
CA TYR A 319 -4.25 20.97 -4.52
C TYR A 319 -3.71 22.07 -3.58
N ALA A 320 -2.58 22.68 -3.92
CA ALA A 320 -1.96 23.74 -3.12
C ALA A 320 -2.90 24.94 -2.92
N GLN A 321 -3.62 25.37 -3.98
CA GLN A 321 -4.59 26.46 -3.89
C GLN A 321 -5.69 26.18 -2.86
N LYS A 322 -6.26 24.95 -2.87
CA LYS A 322 -7.30 24.55 -1.93
C LYS A 322 -6.80 24.52 -0.48
N VAL A 323 -5.68 23.84 -0.22
CA VAL A 323 -5.16 23.71 1.14
C VAL A 323 -4.71 25.06 1.72
N ARG A 324 -4.12 25.95 0.90
CA ARG A 324 -3.76 27.33 1.28
C ARG A 324 -4.99 28.19 1.58
N ALA A 325 -6.12 27.92 0.91
CA ALA A 325 -7.40 28.58 1.19
C ALA A 325 -8.13 27.99 2.40
N GLY A 326 -7.62 26.90 3.01
CA GLY A 326 -8.28 26.20 4.12
C GLY A 326 -9.49 25.38 3.67
N GLU A 327 -9.57 25.04 2.39
CA GLU A 327 -10.61 24.21 1.79
C GLU A 327 -10.13 22.76 1.62
N SER A 328 -11.09 21.82 1.62
CA SER A 328 -10.82 20.41 1.33
C SER A 328 -10.18 20.23 -0.05
N PRO A 329 -9.04 19.56 -0.15
CA PRO A 329 -8.45 19.21 -1.44
C PRO A 329 -9.15 18.04 -2.14
N ALA A 330 -10.16 17.42 -1.51
CA ALA A 330 -10.88 16.30 -2.07
C ALA A 330 -11.53 16.65 -3.42
N ALA A 331 -11.37 15.73 -4.39
CA ALA A 331 -12.03 15.80 -5.68
C ALA A 331 -13.44 15.20 -5.62
N ALA A 332 -13.57 14.07 -4.95
CA ALA A 332 -14.82 13.37 -4.73
C ALA A 332 -14.71 12.46 -3.50
N ARG A 333 -15.83 11.91 -3.07
CA ARG A 333 -15.91 10.96 -1.96
C ARG A 333 -16.90 9.84 -2.25
N GLU A 334 -16.83 8.81 -1.43
CA GLU A 334 -17.79 7.70 -1.42
C GLU A 334 -18.11 7.33 0.03
N VAL A 335 -19.35 7.03 0.32
CA VAL A 335 -19.79 6.52 1.64
C VAL A 335 -20.26 5.09 1.43
N LEU A 336 -19.50 4.14 1.95
CA LEU A 336 -19.76 2.73 1.75
C LEU A 336 -20.95 2.27 2.58
N ASP A 337 -21.85 1.53 1.96
CA ASP A 337 -22.91 0.82 2.66
C ASP A 337 -22.35 -0.42 3.41
N THR A 338 -23.21 -1.05 4.21
CA THR A 338 -22.82 -2.21 5.04
C THR A 338 -22.40 -3.41 4.19
N ALA A 339 -23.05 -3.65 3.06
CA ALA A 339 -22.75 -4.78 2.18
C ALA A 339 -21.38 -4.61 1.51
N THR A 340 -21.10 -3.43 0.98
CA THR A 340 -19.80 -3.08 0.38
C THR A 340 -18.67 -3.18 1.42
N ARG A 341 -18.91 -2.72 2.66
CA ARG A 341 -17.91 -2.85 3.75
C ARG A 341 -17.60 -4.29 4.10
N ALA A 342 -18.62 -5.15 4.17
CA ALA A 342 -18.44 -6.58 4.42
C ALA A 342 -17.67 -7.24 3.26
N PHE A 343 -18.04 -6.93 2.02
CA PHE A 343 -17.34 -7.37 0.81
C PHE A 343 -15.85 -7.01 0.86
N GLU A 344 -15.52 -5.74 1.14
CA GLU A 344 -14.14 -5.27 1.22
C GLU A 344 -13.38 -5.96 2.37
N THR A 345 -14.00 -6.19 3.51
CA THR A 345 -13.39 -6.92 4.63
C THR A 345 -12.99 -8.34 4.20
N ILE A 346 -13.87 -9.07 3.51
CA ILE A 346 -13.57 -10.41 2.99
C ILE A 346 -12.42 -10.34 1.99
N MET A 347 -12.53 -9.43 1.01
CA MET A 347 -11.53 -9.25 -0.06
C MET A 347 -10.14 -8.91 0.48
N LEU A 348 -10.04 -8.07 1.50
CA LEU A 348 -8.78 -7.61 2.07
C LEU A 348 -8.19 -8.66 3.03
N MET A 349 -8.96 -9.09 4.03
CA MET A 349 -8.46 -9.92 5.11
C MET A 349 -8.06 -11.34 4.70
N ILE A 350 -8.64 -11.88 3.62
CA ILE A 350 -8.23 -13.20 3.11
C ILE A 350 -6.78 -13.23 2.61
N ARG A 351 -6.18 -12.07 2.30
CA ARG A 351 -4.85 -11.93 1.72
C ARG A 351 -3.73 -11.78 2.74
N VAL A 352 -4.06 -11.76 4.03
CA VAL A 352 -3.07 -11.69 5.11
C VAL A 352 -2.87 -13.07 5.76
N ARG A 353 -1.71 -13.30 6.34
CA ARG A 353 -1.36 -14.58 6.99
C ARG A 353 -2.24 -14.91 8.19
N GLU A 354 -2.69 -13.91 8.93
CA GLU A 354 -3.65 -14.11 10.02
C GLU A 354 -4.97 -14.69 9.51
N GLY A 355 -5.33 -14.38 8.26
CA GLY A 355 -6.56 -14.83 7.62
C GLY A 355 -7.81 -14.06 8.02
N LEU A 356 -8.89 -14.35 7.33
CA LEU A 356 -10.21 -13.77 7.56
C LEU A 356 -10.88 -14.45 8.75
N ALA A 357 -11.29 -13.70 9.76
CA ALA A 357 -12.01 -14.25 10.90
C ALA A 357 -13.37 -14.85 10.47
N MET A 358 -13.67 -16.05 10.91
CA MET A 358 -14.91 -16.76 10.57
C MET A 358 -16.17 -15.96 10.93
N ARG A 359 -16.14 -15.19 12.01
CA ARG A 359 -17.26 -14.33 12.42
C ARG A 359 -17.66 -13.30 11.36
N GLU A 360 -16.72 -12.82 10.55
CA GLU A 360 -17.01 -11.86 9.46
C GLU A 360 -17.79 -12.54 8.33
N LEU A 361 -17.49 -13.80 8.05
CA LEU A 361 -18.24 -14.60 7.08
C LEU A 361 -19.61 -15.00 7.61
N LEU A 362 -19.72 -15.45 8.86
CA LEU A 362 -20.98 -15.81 9.49
C LEU A 362 -21.93 -14.62 9.64
N ALA A 363 -21.41 -13.39 9.65
CA ALA A 363 -22.25 -12.19 9.69
C ALA A 363 -23.02 -11.91 8.39
N VAL A 364 -22.59 -12.49 7.26
CA VAL A 364 -23.13 -12.19 5.92
C VAL A 364 -23.59 -13.43 5.15
N HIS A 365 -23.38 -14.64 5.70
CA HIS A 365 -23.76 -15.91 5.05
C HIS A 365 -24.71 -16.72 5.89
N ASP A 366 -25.53 -17.54 5.20
CA ASP A 366 -26.12 -18.72 5.80
C ASP A 366 -25.04 -19.76 6.13
N GLU A 367 -25.10 -20.33 7.34
CA GLU A 367 -24.06 -21.23 7.85
C GLU A 367 -23.91 -22.51 7.00
N ALA A 368 -25.03 -23.06 6.48
CA ALA A 368 -25.00 -24.26 5.67
C ALA A 368 -24.35 -24.02 4.30
N GLN A 369 -24.64 -22.87 3.66
CA GLN A 369 -24.06 -22.45 2.39
C GLN A 369 -22.56 -22.18 2.58
N LEU A 370 -22.17 -21.38 3.58
CA LEU A 370 -20.79 -21.14 3.92
C LEU A 370 -20.01 -22.42 4.16
N GLY A 371 -20.60 -23.37 4.93
CA GLY A 371 -20.00 -24.68 5.17
C GLY A 371 -19.75 -25.48 3.88
N ALA A 372 -20.62 -25.37 2.89
CA ALA A 372 -20.41 -26.01 1.58
C ALA A 372 -19.22 -25.40 0.82
N SER A 373 -19.14 -24.07 0.74
CA SER A 373 -18.03 -23.34 0.12
C SER A 373 -16.69 -23.63 0.81
N LEU A 374 -16.63 -23.61 2.14
CA LEU A 374 -15.42 -23.91 2.88
C LEU A 374 -14.94 -25.37 2.66
N ARG A 375 -15.85 -26.36 2.69
CA ARG A 375 -15.50 -27.76 2.39
C ARG A 375 -14.95 -27.91 0.97
N TRP A 376 -15.53 -27.21 -0.01
CA TRP A 376 -15.03 -27.22 -1.37
C TRP A 376 -13.63 -26.62 -1.44
N LEU A 377 -13.40 -25.42 -0.86
CA LEU A 377 -12.10 -24.75 -0.83
C LEU A 377 -11.02 -25.62 -0.16
N VAL A 378 -11.32 -26.28 0.96
CA VAL A 378 -10.42 -27.24 1.63
C VAL A 378 -10.13 -28.42 0.70
N SER A 379 -11.16 -29.00 0.02
CA SER A 379 -10.98 -30.13 -0.88
C SER A 379 -10.07 -29.80 -2.07
N GLN A 380 -10.05 -28.54 -2.49
CA GLN A 380 -9.16 -28.02 -3.54
C GLN A 380 -7.78 -27.63 -3.02
N ALA A 381 -7.53 -27.77 -1.72
CA ALA A 381 -6.32 -27.31 -1.04
C ALA A 381 -6.04 -25.80 -1.27
N LEU A 382 -7.07 -24.96 -1.26
CA LEU A 382 -6.98 -23.52 -1.44
C LEU A 382 -6.92 -22.77 -0.10
N ILE A 383 -7.57 -23.33 0.94
CA ILE A 383 -7.52 -22.82 2.31
C ILE A 383 -7.06 -23.91 3.27
N GLU A 384 -6.56 -23.48 4.42
CA GLU A 384 -6.16 -24.39 5.49
C GLU A 384 -7.37 -25.10 6.08
N PRO A 385 -7.24 -26.40 6.47
CA PRO A 385 -8.37 -27.19 6.93
C PRO A 385 -8.91 -26.80 8.30
N ASP A 386 -8.18 -26.01 9.08
CA ASP A 386 -8.56 -25.53 10.42
C ASP A 386 -9.70 -24.50 10.39
N ALA A 387 -10.10 -24.02 9.19
CA ALA A 387 -11.34 -23.28 8.99
C ALA A 387 -12.60 -24.09 9.32
N LEU A 388 -12.51 -25.44 9.34
CA LEU A 388 -13.59 -26.35 9.63
C LEU A 388 -13.38 -27.07 10.97
N SER A 389 -14.48 -27.28 11.70
CA SER A 389 -14.51 -28.15 12.89
C SER A 389 -14.28 -29.63 12.50
N PRO A 390 -14.03 -30.55 13.49
CA PRO A 390 -13.95 -31.98 13.22
C PRO A 390 -15.21 -32.57 12.56
N GLN A 391 -16.36 -31.90 12.67
CA GLN A 391 -17.63 -32.27 12.03
C GLN A 391 -17.78 -31.69 10.61
N ALA A 392 -16.72 -31.03 10.09
CA ALA A 392 -16.69 -30.34 8.80
C ALA A 392 -17.72 -29.19 8.67
N GLU A 393 -18.00 -28.51 9.77
CA GLU A 393 -18.79 -27.29 9.86
C GLU A 393 -17.88 -26.08 10.08
N PRO A 394 -18.32 -24.83 9.76
CA PRO A 394 -17.56 -23.63 10.08
C PRO A 394 -17.17 -23.58 11.56
N ALA A 395 -15.89 -23.32 11.84
CA ALA A 395 -15.40 -23.18 13.22
C ALA A 395 -15.44 -21.70 13.64
N PRO A 396 -16.36 -21.25 14.52
CA PRO A 396 -16.63 -19.81 14.76
C PRO A 396 -15.41 -19.00 15.20
N GLU A 397 -14.50 -19.63 15.95
CA GLU A 397 -13.28 -18.97 16.46
C GLU A 397 -12.08 -19.09 15.50
N ALA A 398 -12.25 -19.77 14.36
CA ALA A 398 -11.18 -19.97 13.39
C ALA A 398 -11.01 -18.77 12.47
N HIS A 399 -9.89 -18.79 11.74
CA HIS A 399 -9.63 -17.89 10.62
C HIS A 399 -9.50 -18.71 9.34
N VAL A 400 -10.10 -18.23 8.27
CA VAL A 400 -9.87 -18.77 6.93
C VAL A 400 -8.54 -18.26 6.43
N ARG A 401 -7.57 -19.16 6.22
CA ARG A 401 -6.22 -18.85 5.76
C ARG A 401 -5.97 -19.50 4.42
N LEU A 402 -5.30 -18.75 3.52
CA LEU A 402 -4.88 -19.29 2.24
C LEU A 402 -3.70 -20.24 2.41
N THR A 403 -3.73 -21.38 1.72
CA THR A 403 -2.53 -22.17 1.44
C THR A 403 -1.65 -21.48 0.41
N LEU A 404 -0.45 -21.97 0.13
CA LEU A 404 0.40 -21.46 -0.95
C LEU A 404 -0.32 -21.50 -2.31
N LYS A 405 -1.05 -22.58 -2.62
CA LYS A 405 -1.89 -22.66 -3.81
C LYS A 405 -3.03 -21.64 -3.78
N GLY A 406 -3.65 -21.43 -2.62
CA GLY A 406 -4.71 -20.45 -2.43
C GLY A 406 -4.23 -19.01 -2.65
N ARG A 407 -2.98 -18.70 -2.29
CA ARG A 407 -2.39 -17.37 -2.53
C ARG A 407 -2.29 -17.04 -4.03
N LEU A 408 -1.94 -18.02 -4.87
CA LEU A 408 -1.93 -17.87 -6.34
C LEU A 408 -3.35 -17.68 -6.92
N LEU A 409 -4.37 -18.18 -6.26
CA LEU A 409 -5.76 -18.16 -6.69
C LEU A 409 -6.65 -17.30 -5.77
N GLY A 410 -6.08 -16.30 -5.11
CA GLY A 410 -6.74 -15.48 -4.10
C GLY A 410 -8.06 -14.85 -4.55
N ASP A 411 -8.14 -14.41 -5.81
CA ASP A 411 -9.37 -13.84 -6.37
C ASP A 411 -10.47 -14.90 -6.56
N ALA A 412 -10.10 -16.13 -6.91
CA ALA A 412 -11.06 -17.23 -7.00
C ALA A 412 -11.59 -17.62 -5.61
N VAL A 413 -10.70 -17.68 -4.61
CA VAL A 413 -11.11 -17.90 -3.21
C VAL A 413 -12.01 -16.79 -2.71
N THR A 414 -11.65 -15.53 -3.00
CA THR A 414 -12.49 -14.37 -2.63
C THR A 414 -13.88 -14.50 -3.22
N ARG A 415 -14.01 -14.78 -4.54
CA ARG A 415 -15.33 -14.94 -5.19
C ARG A 415 -16.18 -16.03 -4.58
N GLU A 416 -15.57 -17.16 -4.17
CA GLU A 416 -16.27 -18.26 -3.51
C GLU A 416 -16.75 -17.90 -2.10
N LEU A 417 -16.04 -16.99 -1.42
CA LEU A 417 -16.37 -16.51 -0.07
C LEU A 417 -17.27 -15.28 -0.05
N LEU A 418 -17.64 -14.73 -1.20
CA LEU A 418 -18.57 -13.60 -1.25
C LEU A 418 -20.01 -14.08 -1.16
N PRO A 419 -20.90 -13.35 -0.45
CA PRO A 419 -22.32 -13.66 -0.45
C PRO A 419 -22.90 -13.54 -1.87
N GLU A 420 -23.82 -14.42 -2.22
CA GLU A 420 -24.60 -14.26 -3.47
C GLU A 420 -25.35 -12.93 -3.41
N VAL A 421 -25.11 -12.07 -4.40
CA VAL A 421 -25.88 -10.82 -4.54
C VAL A 421 -27.29 -11.22 -4.95
N SER A 422 -28.27 -11.08 -4.03
CA SER A 422 -29.67 -11.20 -4.40
C SER A 422 -30.01 -10.09 -5.39
N GLU A 423 -30.52 -10.44 -6.57
CA GLU A 423 -30.90 -9.51 -7.65
C GLU A 423 -32.08 -8.56 -7.29
N GLU A 424 -32.34 -8.33 -6.00
CA GLU A 424 -33.52 -7.55 -5.54
C GLU A 424 -33.29 -6.03 -5.49
N HIS A 425 -32.19 -5.47 -6.02
CA HIS A 425 -31.92 -4.02 -5.96
C HIS A 425 -31.74 -3.31 -7.31
N GLU A 426 -32.24 -3.87 -8.42
CA GLU A 426 -32.35 -3.13 -9.72
C GLU A 426 -33.77 -2.61 -10.03
N GLU A 427 -34.54 -2.23 -9.04
CA GLU A 427 -35.75 -1.40 -9.30
C GLU A 427 -35.78 -0.23 -8.28
N HIS A 428 -35.07 0.87 -8.64
CA HIS A 428 -35.63 2.23 -8.37
C HIS A 428 -34.77 3.29 -9.05
#